data_adefc84ab98e991f36049fe711f82c70
#
_entry.id   adefc84ab98e991f36049fe711f82c70
#
_cell.length_a   1.000
_cell.length_b   1.000
_cell.length_c   1.000
_cell.angle_alpha   90.00
_cell.angle_beta   90.00
_cell.angle_gamma   90.00
#
_symmetry.space_group_name_H-M   'P 1'
#
loop_
_entity.id
_entity.type
_entity.pdbx_description
1 polymer ?
#
loop_
_entity_poly.entity_id
_entity_poly.type
_entity_poly.pdbx_seq_one_letter_code
_entity_poly.pdbx_strand_id
1 'polypeptide(L)'
;MKQLRWKDFSLVSKIVIEVGMIAVLLFAMNMLFYVRINNSMQKMDNVYASNAELTELSQVFEKVQDNMYKYLKVKNSQTLLDYYQNEAKYRNELEKLNEDNINDPVKLLERNIRKMSETYLDCTAETVAAKRGRNVEQYKRKYDDATKLYRYIQSSIDELNNLMFQENSSTYAVLRAVMRYLEISNSVIMIIIVAGGMLLLIQATRNMFVPLSNMAETAQLVGQGNFHVKMHDTDAQDELGTVTRAFNTMVENLDLYM
;
A
#
# COMPACT_ATOMS: atom_id res chain seq x y z
N MET A 1 -5.19 45.36 11.10
CA MET A 1 -5.71 44.00 11.32
C MET A 1 -5.54 43.68 12.78
N LYS A 2 -6.64 43.55 13.60
CA LYS A 2 -6.55 43.06 14.97
C LYS A 2 -6.05 41.62 14.91
N GLN A 3 -4.89 41.35 15.49
CA GLN A 3 -4.45 39.94 15.71
C GLN A 3 -5.49 39.29 16.61
N LEU A 4 -6.28 38.39 16.07
CA LEU A 4 -7.18 37.53 16.87
C LEU A 4 -6.30 36.69 17.83
N ARG A 5 -6.39 36.99 19.10
CA ARG A 5 -5.70 36.23 20.16
C ARG A 5 -6.56 35.05 20.53
N TRP A 6 -5.96 33.87 20.77
CA TRP A 6 -6.68 32.65 21.20
C TRP A 6 -7.66 32.90 22.37
N LYS A 7 -7.32 33.87 23.21
CA LYS A 7 -8.17 34.28 24.34
C LYS A 7 -9.50 34.90 23.95
N ASP A 8 -9.62 35.39 22.71
CA ASP A 8 -10.79 36.15 22.25
C ASP A 8 -11.84 35.25 21.57
N PHE A 9 -11.54 33.96 21.36
CA PHE A 9 -12.49 32.99 20.80
C PHE A 9 -13.50 32.55 21.86
N SER A 10 -14.75 32.28 21.41
CA SER A 10 -15.79 31.70 22.26
C SER A 10 -15.35 30.33 22.80
N LEU A 11 -15.81 29.96 23.96
CA LEU A 11 -15.51 28.68 24.61
C LEU A 11 -15.86 27.49 23.71
N VAL A 12 -17.02 27.56 23.07
CA VAL A 12 -17.45 26.52 22.11
C VAL A 12 -16.50 26.44 20.91
N SER A 13 -16.09 27.60 20.37
CA SER A 13 -15.14 27.64 19.25
C SER A 13 -13.79 27.04 19.62
N LYS A 14 -13.28 27.26 20.83
CA LYS A 14 -12.02 26.68 21.31
C LYS A 14 -12.08 25.15 21.30
N ILE A 15 -13.13 24.58 21.88
CA ILE A 15 -13.32 23.13 21.92
C ILE A 15 -13.48 22.54 20.50
N VAL A 16 -14.29 23.17 19.65
CA VAL A 16 -14.50 22.70 18.28
C VAL A 16 -13.21 22.72 17.47
N ILE A 17 -12.38 23.76 17.63
CA ILE A 17 -11.09 23.85 16.94
C ILE A 17 -10.13 22.78 17.45
N GLU A 18 -10.03 22.53 18.78
CA GLU A 18 -9.17 21.49 19.35
C GLU A 18 -9.57 20.09 18.90
N VAL A 19 -10.85 19.75 19.00
CA VAL A 19 -11.38 18.45 18.53
C VAL A 19 -11.21 18.30 17.03
N GLY A 20 -11.49 19.36 16.27
CA GLY A 20 -11.30 19.38 14.82
C GLY A 20 -9.84 19.16 14.41
N MET A 21 -8.90 19.78 15.10
CA MET A 21 -7.46 19.61 14.85
C MET A 21 -7.02 18.16 15.11
N ILE A 22 -7.45 17.58 16.21
CA ILE A 22 -7.16 16.16 16.53
C ILE A 22 -7.73 15.24 15.44
N ALA A 23 -8.98 15.47 15.02
CA ALA A 23 -9.62 14.69 13.97
C ALA A 23 -8.88 14.79 12.64
N VAL A 24 -8.45 16.00 12.25
CA VAL A 24 -7.67 16.23 11.02
C VAL A 24 -6.32 15.53 11.08
N LEU A 25 -5.63 15.58 12.23
CA LEU A 25 -4.34 14.88 12.42
C LEU A 25 -4.50 13.37 12.32
N LEU A 26 -5.54 12.80 12.95
CA LEU A 26 -5.82 11.36 12.85
C LEU A 26 -6.17 10.95 11.42
N PHE A 27 -6.97 11.75 10.73
CA PHE A 27 -7.32 11.49 9.32
C PHE A 27 -6.09 11.55 8.41
N ALA A 28 -5.25 12.58 8.55
CA ALA A 28 -4.03 12.74 7.76
C ALA A 28 -3.06 11.57 7.99
N MET A 29 -2.89 11.13 9.25
CA MET A 29 -2.07 9.96 9.58
C MET A 29 -2.60 8.68 8.94
N ASN A 30 -3.90 8.42 9.03
CA ASN A 30 -4.50 7.26 8.38
C ASN A 30 -4.33 7.28 6.87
N MET A 31 -4.48 8.45 6.22
CA MET A 31 -4.28 8.60 4.79
C MET A 31 -2.82 8.30 4.38
N LEU A 32 -1.84 8.82 5.10
CA LEU A 32 -0.41 8.54 4.85
C LEU A 32 -0.09 7.05 5.01
N PHE A 33 -0.65 6.42 6.04
CA PHE A 33 -0.49 4.99 6.28
C PHE A 33 -1.10 4.16 5.16
N TYR A 34 -2.32 4.50 4.74
CA TYR A 34 -2.99 3.84 3.62
C TYR A 34 -2.17 3.89 2.32
N VAL A 35 -1.64 5.07 1.95
CA VAL A 35 -0.81 5.23 0.76
C VAL A 35 0.45 4.36 0.85
N ARG A 36 1.11 4.31 2.01
CA ARG A 36 2.32 3.49 2.19
C ARG A 36 2.03 1.99 2.12
N ILE A 37 0.95 1.52 2.73
CA ILE A 37 0.52 0.12 2.61
C ILE A 37 0.20 -0.23 1.16
N ASN A 38 -0.60 0.59 0.49
CA ASN A 38 -0.99 0.34 -0.90
C ASN A 38 0.22 0.22 -1.83
N ASN A 39 1.22 1.10 -1.69
CA ASN A 39 2.47 1.04 -2.46
C ASN A 39 3.28 -0.25 -2.17
N SER A 40 3.25 -0.74 -0.94
CA SER A 40 3.91 -2.00 -0.57
C SER A 40 3.17 -3.22 -1.12
N MET A 41 1.84 -3.20 -1.12
CA MET A 41 1.02 -4.25 -1.72
C MET A 41 1.21 -4.35 -3.22
N GLN A 42 1.25 -3.21 -3.94
CA GLN A 42 1.52 -3.21 -5.38
C GLN A 42 2.86 -3.88 -5.73
N LYS A 43 3.89 -3.69 -4.91
CA LYS A 43 5.18 -4.39 -5.10
C LYS A 43 5.04 -5.90 -4.91
N MET A 44 4.23 -6.35 -3.96
CA MET A 44 3.94 -7.77 -3.76
C MET A 44 3.18 -8.36 -4.95
N ASP A 45 2.16 -7.64 -5.45
CA ASP A 45 1.37 -8.08 -6.60
C ASP A 45 2.23 -8.25 -7.85
N ASN A 46 3.17 -7.34 -8.10
CA ASN A 46 4.12 -7.45 -9.22
C ASN A 46 4.99 -8.71 -9.12
N VAL A 47 5.44 -9.08 -7.92
CA VAL A 47 6.20 -10.31 -7.68
C VAL A 47 5.37 -11.56 -7.98
N TYR A 48 4.10 -11.59 -7.55
CA TYR A 48 3.19 -12.69 -7.86
C TYR A 48 2.90 -12.79 -9.36
N ALA A 49 2.67 -11.67 -10.03
CA ALA A 49 2.42 -11.63 -11.46
C ALA A 49 3.59 -12.20 -12.26
N SER A 50 4.83 -11.78 -11.95
CA SER A 50 6.05 -12.30 -12.62
C SER A 50 6.24 -13.81 -12.42
N ASN A 51 5.97 -14.34 -11.24
CA ASN A 51 6.04 -15.79 -11.00
C ASN A 51 4.96 -16.56 -11.76
N ALA A 52 3.74 -16.01 -11.86
CA ALA A 52 2.66 -16.62 -12.61
C ALA A 52 2.97 -16.65 -14.11
N GLU A 53 3.50 -15.56 -14.67
CA GLU A 53 3.91 -15.46 -16.09
C GLU A 53 5.00 -16.49 -16.43
N LEU A 54 6.02 -16.66 -15.58
CA LEU A 54 7.07 -17.65 -15.80
C LEU A 54 6.53 -19.09 -15.72
N THR A 55 5.59 -19.35 -14.81
CA THR A 55 4.94 -20.64 -14.71
C THR A 55 4.10 -20.94 -15.96
N GLU A 56 3.37 -19.96 -16.49
CA GLU A 56 2.61 -20.08 -17.72
C GLU A 56 3.52 -20.33 -18.92
N LEU A 57 4.61 -19.58 -19.05
CA LEU A 57 5.65 -19.80 -20.09
C LEU A 57 6.14 -21.25 -20.08
N SER A 58 6.54 -21.77 -18.90
CA SER A 58 7.02 -23.14 -18.73
C SER A 58 5.98 -24.18 -19.15
N GLN A 59 4.74 -24.01 -18.69
CA GLN A 59 3.65 -24.94 -19.03
C GLN A 59 3.30 -24.95 -20.52
N VAL A 60 3.28 -23.78 -21.15
CA VAL A 60 2.99 -23.69 -22.59
C VAL A 60 4.15 -24.27 -23.40
N PHE A 61 5.39 -24.05 -22.97
CA PHE A 61 6.58 -24.64 -23.59
C PHE A 61 6.55 -26.18 -23.55
N GLU A 62 6.22 -26.76 -22.42
CA GLU A 62 6.06 -28.22 -22.27
C GLU A 62 4.95 -28.75 -23.19
N LYS A 63 3.83 -28.03 -23.32
CA LYS A 63 2.74 -28.41 -24.23
C LYS A 63 3.16 -28.39 -25.70
N VAL A 64 4.02 -27.45 -26.12
CA VAL A 64 4.55 -27.44 -27.49
C VAL A 64 5.35 -28.72 -27.77
N GLN A 65 6.25 -29.10 -26.87
CA GLN A 65 7.07 -30.30 -26.99
C GLN A 65 6.19 -31.56 -26.99
N ASP A 66 5.24 -31.68 -26.06
CA ASP A 66 4.35 -32.83 -25.93
C ASP A 66 3.44 -32.99 -27.17
N ASN A 67 2.85 -31.92 -27.66
CA ASN A 67 1.98 -31.95 -28.85
C ASN A 67 2.76 -32.23 -30.14
N MET A 68 3.97 -31.69 -30.29
CA MET A 68 4.88 -32.10 -31.37
C MET A 68 5.14 -33.63 -31.32
N TYR A 69 5.52 -34.15 -30.14
CA TYR A 69 5.79 -35.58 -29.97
C TYR A 69 4.56 -36.45 -30.26
N LYS A 70 3.37 -36.06 -29.77
CA LYS A 70 2.10 -36.75 -30.06
C LYS A 70 1.82 -36.77 -31.57
N TYR A 71 2.02 -35.63 -32.26
CA TYR A 71 1.86 -35.58 -33.71
C TYR A 71 2.85 -36.48 -34.46
N LEU A 72 4.09 -36.56 -34.04
CA LEU A 72 5.07 -37.44 -34.64
C LEU A 72 4.70 -38.93 -34.47
N LYS A 73 4.03 -39.30 -33.37
CA LYS A 73 3.53 -40.68 -33.14
C LYS A 73 2.30 -41.01 -33.93
N VAL A 74 1.26 -40.21 -33.86
CA VAL A 74 -0.09 -40.56 -34.32
C VAL A 74 -0.40 -39.96 -35.71
N LYS A 75 0.21 -38.79 -36.06
CA LYS A 75 0.02 -38.10 -37.33
C LYS A 75 -1.45 -37.83 -37.63
N ASN A 76 -2.24 -37.31 -36.71
CA ASN A 76 -3.62 -36.90 -36.96
C ASN A 76 -3.76 -35.35 -37.01
N SER A 77 -4.88 -34.89 -37.56
CA SER A 77 -5.13 -33.46 -37.73
C SER A 77 -5.34 -32.73 -36.40
N GLN A 78 -5.89 -33.40 -35.39
CA GLN A 78 -6.13 -32.79 -34.09
C GLN A 78 -4.82 -32.49 -33.36
N THR A 79 -3.89 -33.46 -33.30
CA THR A 79 -2.59 -33.25 -32.65
C THR A 79 -1.75 -32.20 -33.37
N LEU A 80 -1.93 -32.05 -34.68
CA LEU A 80 -1.29 -30.95 -35.44
C LEU A 80 -1.89 -29.59 -35.06
N LEU A 81 -3.21 -29.51 -34.95
CA LEU A 81 -3.89 -28.28 -34.53
C LEU A 81 -3.47 -27.87 -33.12
N ASP A 82 -3.45 -28.83 -32.18
CA ASP A 82 -3.03 -28.62 -30.80
C ASP A 82 -1.58 -28.10 -30.73
N TYR A 83 -0.68 -28.65 -31.60
CA TYR A 83 0.69 -28.15 -31.71
C TYR A 83 0.72 -26.68 -32.15
N TYR A 84 0.05 -26.31 -33.23
CA TYR A 84 0.06 -24.92 -33.72
C TYR A 84 -0.59 -23.94 -32.74
N GLN A 85 -1.63 -24.36 -32.04
CA GLN A 85 -2.26 -23.52 -31.02
C GLN A 85 -1.32 -23.23 -29.82
N ASN A 86 -0.59 -24.26 -29.37
CA ASN A 86 0.37 -24.07 -28.27
C ASN A 86 1.65 -23.36 -28.75
N GLU A 87 2.10 -23.59 -29.99
CA GLU A 87 3.18 -22.80 -30.59
C GLU A 87 2.84 -21.31 -30.61
N ALA A 88 1.65 -20.93 -31.08
CA ALA A 88 1.20 -19.55 -31.09
C ALA A 88 1.12 -18.93 -29.69
N LYS A 89 0.62 -19.70 -28.72
CA LYS A 89 0.61 -19.27 -27.32
C LYS A 89 2.01 -19.07 -26.78
N TYR A 90 2.92 -19.98 -27.08
CA TYR A 90 4.30 -19.88 -26.62
C TYR A 90 5.02 -18.66 -27.20
N ARG A 91 4.81 -18.36 -28.48
CA ARG A 91 5.33 -17.11 -29.08
C ARG A 91 4.83 -15.86 -28.34
N ASN A 92 3.56 -15.85 -27.96
CA ASN A 92 2.95 -14.76 -27.22
C ASN A 92 3.55 -14.62 -25.81
N GLU A 93 3.84 -15.74 -25.13
CA GLU A 93 4.52 -15.71 -23.82
C GLU A 93 5.98 -15.23 -23.93
N LEU A 94 6.68 -15.58 -25.02
CA LEU A 94 8.05 -15.11 -25.27
C LEU A 94 8.11 -13.60 -25.49
N GLU A 95 7.08 -12.97 -26.06
CA GLU A 95 7.02 -11.51 -26.23
C GLU A 95 6.97 -10.74 -24.94
N LYS A 96 6.50 -11.37 -23.85
CA LYS A 96 6.46 -10.77 -22.52
C LYS A 96 7.85 -10.69 -21.86
N LEU A 97 8.81 -11.52 -22.30
CA LEU A 97 10.18 -11.51 -21.79
C LEU A 97 10.90 -10.24 -22.25
N ASN A 98 11.52 -9.54 -21.30
CA ASN A 98 12.16 -8.25 -21.55
C ASN A 98 13.59 -8.42 -22.10
N GLU A 99 13.99 -7.56 -23.07
CA GLU A 99 15.32 -7.62 -23.72
C GLU A 99 16.27 -6.48 -23.30
N ASP A 100 15.80 -5.48 -22.57
CA ASP A 100 16.41 -4.15 -22.59
C ASP A 100 17.59 -3.94 -21.61
N ASN A 101 17.91 -4.86 -20.67
CA ASN A 101 18.97 -4.63 -19.70
C ASN A 101 19.95 -5.81 -19.58
N ILE A 102 21.06 -5.74 -20.32
CA ILE A 102 22.08 -6.81 -20.37
C ILE A 102 22.90 -6.94 -19.08
N ASN A 103 22.90 -5.92 -18.20
CA ASN A 103 23.67 -5.92 -16.96
C ASN A 103 22.94 -6.62 -15.80
N ASP A 104 21.67 -6.95 -15.98
CA ASP A 104 20.85 -7.69 -15.03
C ASP A 104 20.88 -9.19 -15.36
N PRO A 105 21.32 -10.08 -14.46
CA PRO A 105 21.36 -11.52 -14.71
C PRO A 105 20.01 -12.13 -15.11
N VAL A 106 18.92 -11.65 -14.51
CA VAL A 106 17.56 -12.08 -14.84
C VAL A 106 17.24 -11.71 -16.29
N LYS A 107 17.45 -10.46 -16.69
CA LYS A 107 17.20 -9.97 -18.04
C LYS A 107 18.06 -10.63 -19.10
N LEU A 108 19.33 -10.91 -18.76
CA LEU A 108 20.20 -11.66 -19.63
C LEU A 108 19.68 -13.08 -19.88
N LEU A 109 19.16 -13.73 -18.85
CA LEU A 109 18.61 -15.09 -18.94
C LEU A 109 17.28 -15.09 -19.72
N GLU A 110 16.38 -14.13 -19.50
CA GLU A 110 15.16 -13.92 -20.30
C GLU A 110 15.48 -13.81 -21.79
N ARG A 111 16.43 -12.96 -22.16
CA ARG A 111 16.89 -12.80 -23.54
C ARG A 111 17.46 -14.09 -24.14
N ASN A 112 18.24 -14.85 -23.37
CA ASN A 112 18.81 -16.12 -23.83
C ASN A 112 17.70 -17.17 -24.04
N ILE A 113 16.75 -17.26 -23.12
CA ILE A 113 15.58 -18.12 -23.26
C ILE A 113 14.82 -17.78 -24.55
N ARG A 114 14.54 -16.49 -24.79
CA ARG A 114 13.84 -16.03 -25.99
C ARG A 114 14.57 -16.45 -27.29
N LYS A 115 15.85 -16.17 -27.41
CA LYS A 115 16.66 -16.52 -28.60
C LYS A 115 16.75 -18.03 -28.84
N MET A 116 16.97 -18.81 -27.77
CA MET A 116 16.98 -20.26 -27.90
C MET A 116 15.61 -20.81 -28.28
N SER A 117 14.54 -20.20 -27.76
CA SER A 117 13.15 -20.59 -28.07
C SER A 117 12.77 -20.31 -29.52
N GLU A 118 13.21 -19.20 -30.09
CA GLU A 118 13.04 -18.93 -31.53
C GLU A 118 13.68 -20.04 -32.37
N THR A 119 14.93 -20.40 -32.07
CA THR A 119 15.61 -21.50 -32.75
C THR A 119 14.93 -22.86 -32.54
N TYR A 120 14.42 -23.11 -31.34
CA TYR A 120 13.65 -24.30 -31.01
C TYR A 120 12.35 -24.37 -31.83
N LEU A 121 11.61 -23.29 -31.92
CA LEU A 121 10.37 -23.22 -32.71
C LEU A 121 10.63 -23.47 -34.18
N ASP A 122 11.71 -22.94 -34.74
CA ASP A 122 12.14 -23.24 -36.12
C ASP A 122 12.43 -24.75 -36.29
N CYS A 123 13.18 -25.36 -35.40
CA CYS A 123 13.45 -26.80 -35.41
C CYS A 123 12.17 -27.64 -35.30
N THR A 124 11.21 -27.24 -34.43
CA THR A 124 9.93 -27.94 -34.32
C THR A 124 9.07 -27.82 -35.57
N ALA A 125 9.00 -26.62 -36.19
CA ALA A 125 8.31 -26.40 -37.42
C ALA A 125 8.90 -27.24 -38.56
N GLU A 126 10.21 -27.28 -38.71
CA GLU A 126 10.89 -28.13 -39.71
C GLU A 126 10.65 -29.64 -39.42
N THR A 127 10.63 -30.05 -38.15
CA THR A 127 10.30 -31.43 -37.73
C THR A 127 8.91 -31.84 -38.20
N VAL A 128 7.91 -30.95 -37.94
CA VAL A 128 6.50 -31.16 -38.35
C VAL A 128 6.39 -31.20 -39.88
N ALA A 129 7.02 -30.27 -40.57
CA ALA A 129 7.03 -30.21 -42.04
C ALA A 129 7.66 -31.48 -42.64
N ALA A 130 8.81 -31.93 -42.20
CA ALA A 130 9.48 -33.15 -42.64
C ALA A 130 8.61 -34.41 -42.38
N LYS A 131 7.91 -34.48 -41.25
CA LYS A 131 6.97 -35.58 -40.95
C LYS A 131 5.79 -35.57 -41.90
N ARG A 132 5.23 -34.39 -42.25
CA ARG A 132 4.18 -34.26 -43.28
C ARG A 132 4.68 -34.71 -44.62
N GLY A 133 5.87 -34.32 -45.03
CA GLY A 133 6.53 -34.71 -46.29
C GLY A 133 7.05 -36.16 -46.34
N ARG A 134 6.86 -36.96 -45.27
CA ARG A 134 7.33 -38.35 -45.11
C ARG A 134 8.87 -38.49 -45.19
N ASN A 135 9.64 -37.42 -44.95
CA ASN A 135 11.09 -37.48 -44.88
C ASN A 135 11.56 -37.95 -43.50
N VAL A 136 11.79 -39.26 -43.37
CA VAL A 136 12.07 -39.92 -42.07
C VAL A 136 13.41 -39.46 -41.48
N GLU A 137 14.44 -39.32 -42.30
CA GLU A 137 15.77 -38.93 -41.84
C GLU A 137 15.79 -37.49 -41.34
N GLN A 138 15.19 -36.59 -42.10
CA GLN A 138 15.12 -35.19 -41.77
C GLN A 138 14.32 -34.93 -40.47
N TYR A 139 13.11 -35.55 -40.31
CA TYR A 139 12.33 -35.29 -39.13
C TYR A 139 12.99 -35.88 -37.88
N LYS A 140 13.69 -37.02 -37.96
CA LYS A 140 14.42 -37.58 -36.80
C LYS A 140 15.56 -36.66 -36.35
N ARG A 141 16.36 -36.18 -37.31
CA ARG A 141 17.45 -35.26 -37.01
C ARG A 141 16.95 -33.96 -36.38
N LYS A 142 15.95 -33.34 -37.00
CA LYS A 142 15.38 -32.06 -36.50
C LYS A 142 14.65 -32.22 -35.18
N TYR A 143 14.01 -33.37 -34.92
CA TYR A 143 13.45 -33.73 -33.63
C TYR A 143 14.52 -33.86 -32.54
N ASP A 144 15.66 -34.47 -32.86
CA ASP A 144 16.78 -34.60 -31.92
C ASP A 144 17.36 -33.22 -31.56
N ASP A 145 17.53 -32.34 -32.56
CA ASP A 145 17.98 -30.98 -32.36
C ASP A 145 16.98 -30.15 -31.52
N ALA A 146 15.69 -30.24 -31.82
CA ALA A 146 14.63 -29.62 -31.03
C ALA A 146 14.63 -30.14 -29.57
N THR A 147 14.83 -31.46 -29.38
CA THR A 147 14.85 -32.07 -28.04
C THR A 147 16.07 -31.63 -27.21
N LYS A 148 17.23 -31.40 -27.84
CA LYS A 148 18.40 -30.81 -27.18
C LYS A 148 18.10 -29.37 -26.73
N LEU A 149 17.59 -28.56 -27.66
CA LEU A 149 17.21 -27.18 -27.34
C LEU A 149 16.16 -27.12 -26.24
N TYR A 150 15.14 -28.01 -26.28
CA TYR A 150 14.13 -28.11 -25.24
C TYR A 150 14.73 -28.27 -23.85
N ARG A 151 15.73 -29.19 -23.69
CA ARG A 151 16.37 -29.41 -22.40
C ARG A 151 17.18 -28.20 -21.93
N TYR A 152 17.88 -27.52 -22.83
CA TYR A 152 18.63 -26.30 -22.48
C TYR A 152 17.70 -25.15 -22.09
N ILE A 153 16.61 -24.96 -22.81
CA ILE A 153 15.62 -23.91 -22.49
C ILE A 153 14.95 -24.23 -21.16
N GLN A 154 14.54 -25.49 -20.93
CA GLN A 154 13.94 -25.92 -19.66
C GLN A 154 14.89 -25.65 -18.48
N SER A 155 16.18 -26.01 -18.61
CA SER A 155 17.19 -25.71 -17.59
C SER A 155 17.35 -24.20 -17.36
N SER A 156 17.28 -23.39 -18.42
CA SER A 156 17.37 -21.94 -18.30
C SER A 156 16.11 -21.34 -17.66
N ILE A 157 14.92 -21.89 -17.94
CA ILE A 157 13.67 -21.50 -17.26
C ILE A 157 13.73 -21.85 -15.78
N ASP A 158 14.25 -23.03 -15.43
CA ASP A 158 14.43 -23.45 -14.03
C ASP A 158 15.44 -22.56 -13.30
N GLU A 159 16.53 -22.17 -13.96
CA GLU A 159 17.50 -21.22 -13.42
C GLU A 159 16.89 -19.84 -13.21
N LEU A 160 16.13 -19.34 -14.19
CA LEU A 160 15.41 -18.07 -14.10
C LEU A 160 14.41 -18.11 -12.92
N ASN A 161 13.66 -19.21 -12.79
CA ASN A 161 12.72 -19.40 -11.69
C ASN A 161 13.42 -19.38 -10.32
N ASN A 162 14.58 -20.01 -10.20
CA ASN A 162 15.38 -19.99 -8.98
C ASN A 162 15.93 -18.61 -8.66
N LEU A 163 16.44 -17.87 -9.64
CA LEU A 163 16.92 -16.50 -9.43
C LEU A 163 15.77 -15.57 -9.00
N MET A 164 14.65 -15.61 -9.70
CA MET A 164 13.46 -14.84 -9.35
C MET A 164 12.91 -15.23 -7.97
N PHE A 165 12.91 -16.51 -7.62
CA PHE A 165 12.51 -16.96 -6.30
C PHE A 165 13.41 -16.40 -5.18
N GLN A 166 14.73 -16.40 -5.38
CA GLN A 166 15.69 -15.84 -4.41
C GLN A 166 15.49 -14.32 -4.26
N GLU A 167 15.37 -13.59 -5.36
CA GLU A 167 15.12 -12.15 -5.35
C GLU A 167 13.77 -11.83 -4.71
N ASN A 168 12.71 -12.55 -5.09
CA ASN A 168 11.39 -12.39 -4.55
C ASN A 168 11.32 -12.74 -3.06
N SER A 169 11.98 -13.81 -2.63
CA SER A 169 12.03 -14.23 -1.22
C SER A 169 12.68 -13.14 -0.35
N SER A 170 13.78 -12.55 -0.80
CA SER A 170 14.43 -11.43 -0.10
C SER A 170 13.52 -10.20 -0.06
N THR A 171 12.87 -9.87 -1.16
CA THR A 171 11.92 -8.75 -1.28
C THR A 171 10.71 -8.97 -0.37
N TYR A 172 10.17 -10.18 -0.30
CA TYR A 172 9.08 -10.52 0.63
C TYR A 172 9.47 -10.35 2.09
N ALA A 173 10.66 -10.79 2.46
CA ALA A 173 11.16 -10.64 3.84
C ALA A 173 11.28 -9.15 4.22
N VAL A 174 11.84 -8.33 3.33
CA VAL A 174 11.95 -6.88 3.51
C VAL A 174 10.58 -6.21 3.56
N LEU A 175 9.68 -6.52 2.61
CA LEU A 175 8.32 -5.95 2.58
C LEU A 175 7.54 -6.31 3.84
N ARG A 176 7.62 -7.55 4.31
CA ARG A 176 6.98 -7.97 5.57
C ARG A 176 7.53 -7.22 6.78
N ALA A 177 8.84 -7.02 6.84
CA ALA A 177 9.47 -6.25 7.92
C ALA A 177 9.01 -4.78 7.88
N VAL A 178 8.98 -4.17 6.69
CA VAL A 178 8.49 -2.79 6.49
C VAL A 178 7.02 -2.66 6.89
N MET A 179 6.16 -3.59 6.48
CA MET A 179 4.74 -3.57 6.84
C MET A 179 4.53 -3.67 8.35
N ARG A 180 5.25 -4.57 9.03
CA ARG A 180 5.23 -4.68 10.50
C ARG A 180 5.71 -3.40 11.17
N TYR A 181 6.79 -2.80 10.68
CA TYR A 181 7.28 -1.53 11.19
C TYR A 181 6.25 -0.39 11.00
N LEU A 182 5.62 -0.32 9.83
CA LEU A 182 4.57 0.67 9.55
C LEU A 182 3.37 0.48 10.49
N GLU A 183 2.93 -0.75 10.73
CA GLU A 183 1.82 -1.08 11.62
C GLU A 183 2.11 -0.65 13.06
N ILE A 184 3.27 -1.02 13.59
CA ILE A 184 3.69 -0.67 14.95
C ILE A 184 3.85 0.85 15.08
N SER A 185 4.55 1.50 14.14
CA SER A 185 4.76 2.94 14.18
C SER A 185 3.46 3.74 14.11
N ASN A 186 2.54 3.32 13.23
CA ASN A 186 1.22 3.94 13.15
C ASN A 186 0.43 3.80 14.45
N SER A 187 0.44 2.62 15.06
CA SER A 187 -0.24 2.36 16.34
C SER A 187 0.33 3.23 17.45
N VAL A 188 1.65 3.34 17.56
CA VAL A 188 2.31 4.18 18.56
C VAL A 188 1.97 5.66 18.36
N ILE A 189 2.03 6.16 17.11
CA ILE A 189 1.71 7.56 16.81
C ILE A 189 0.24 7.84 17.12
N MET A 190 -0.68 6.94 16.77
CA MET A 190 -2.10 7.08 17.11
C MET A 190 -2.33 7.20 18.62
N ILE A 191 -1.66 6.36 19.41
CA ILE A 191 -1.76 6.42 20.88
C ILE A 191 -1.26 7.78 21.39
N ILE A 192 -0.14 8.28 20.86
CA ILE A 192 0.42 9.59 21.26
C ILE A 192 -0.56 10.73 20.90
N ILE A 193 -1.15 10.73 19.70
CA ILE A 193 -2.13 11.75 19.30
C ILE A 193 -3.37 11.72 20.18
N VAL A 194 -3.90 10.54 20.47
CA VAL A 194 -5.09 10.39 21.32
C VAL A 194 -4.79 10.82 22.77
N ALA A 195 -3.66 10.38 23.33
CA ALA A 195 -3.26 10.76 24.67
C ALA A 195 -3.00 12.27 24.80
N GLY A 196 -2.28 12.85 23.84
CA GLY A 196 -2.04 14.29 23.78
C GLY A 196 -3.33 15.10 23.62
N GLY A 197 -4.22 14.65 22.74
CA GLY A 197 -5.54 15.25 22.55
C GLY A 197 -6.40 15.19 23.83
N MET A 198 -6.37 14.07 24.54
CA MET A 198 -7.09 13.91 25.81
C MET A 198 -6.56 14.88 26.88
N LEU A 199 -5.23 15.05 26.96
CA LEU A 199 -4.61 16.02 27.88
C LEU A 199 -5.04 17.46 27.56
N LEU A 200 -5.05 17.83 26.29
CA LEU A 200 -5.52 19.15 25.84
C LEU A 200 -6.99 19.39 26.20
N LEU A 201 -7.85 18.42 25.96
CA LEU A 201 -9.27 18.50 26.32
C LEU A 201 -9.49 18.61 27.83
N ILE A 202 -8.74 17.87 28.65
CA ILE A 202 -8.79 17.98 30.11
C ILE A 202 -8.36 19.38 30.54
N GLN A 203 -7.29 19.92 29.98
CA GLN A 203 -6.82 21.27 30.28
C GLN A 203 -7.83 22.33 29.84
N ALA A 204 -8.41 22.24 28.66
CA ALA A 204 -9.46 23.14 28.20
C ALA A 204 -10.68 23.09 29.13
N THR A 205 -11.12 21.89 29.48
CA THR A 205 -12.25 21.68 30.41
C THR A 205 -11.99 22.30 31.78
N ARG A 206 -10.81 22.07 32.35
CA ARG A 206 -10.44 22.69 33.65
C ARG A 206 -10.42 24.21 33.59
N ASN A 207 -9.91 24.79 32.49
CA ASN A 207 -9.87 26.24 32.30
C ASN A 207 -11.28 26.86 32.18
N MET A 208 -12.29 26.07 31.84
CA MET A 208 -13.70 26.50 31.78
C MET A 208 -14.45 26.25 33.10
N PHE A 209 -14.32 25.08 33.67
CA PHE A 209 -15.11 24.66 34.85
C PHE A 209 -14.62 25.31 36.15
N VAL A 210 -13.32 25.54 36.31
CA VAL A 210 -12.78 26.18 37.52
C VAL A 210 -13.31 27.60 37.70
N PRO A 211 -13.29 28.48 36.70
CA PRO A 211 -13.92 29.81 36.85
C PRO A 211 -15.42 29.74 37.13
N LEU A 212 -16.17 28.86 36.44
CA LEU A 212 -17.61 28.66 36.69
C LEU A 212 -17.91 28.21 38.13
N SER A 213 -17.11 27.30 38.67
CA SER A 213 -17.25 26.87 40.06
C SER A 213 -17.00 28.03 41.04
N ASN A 214 -15.96 28.83 40.79
CA ASN A 214 -15.66 30.01 41.60
C ASN A 214 -16.77 31.05 41.51
N MET A 215 -17.41 31.22 40.34
CA MET A 215 -18.56 32.10 40.16
C MET A 215 -19.75 31.65 41.00
N ALA A 216 -20.05 30.32 41.04
CA ALA A 216 -21.13 29.77 41.82
C ALA A 216 -20.88 29.98 43.33
N GLU A 217 -19.64 29.79 43.80
CA GLU A 217 -19.26 30.00 45.22
C GLU A 217 -19.36 31.50 45.60
N THR A 218 -18.84 32.39 44.76
CA THR A 218 -18.93 33.85 44.99
C THR A 218 -20.39 34.32 45.00
N ALA A 219 -21.21 33.81 44.08
CA ALA A 219 -22.64 34.13 44.02
C ALA A 219 -23.37 33.68 45.29
N GLN A 220 -22.97 32.52 45.86
CA GLN A 220 -23.53 32.06 47.14
C GLN A 220 -23.15 32.98 48.31
N LEU A 221 -21.93 33.47 48.37
CA LEU A 221 -21.49 34.42 49.38
C LEU A 221 -22.24 35.76 49.27
N VAL A 222 -22.43 36.27 48.06
CA VAL A 222 -23.23 37.46 47.83
C VAL A 222 -24.69 37.25 48.24
N GLY A 223 -25.28 36.07 47.99
CA GLY A 223 -26.63 35.70 48.43
C GLY A 223 -26.76 35.60 49.95
N GLN A 224 -25.66 35.45 50.72
CA GLN A 224 -25.59 35.48 52.16
C GLN A 224 -25.37 36.90 52.75
N GLY A 225 -25.33 37.90 51.86
CA GLY A 225 -25.16 39.29 52.30
C GLY A 225 -23.70 39.78 52.32
N ASN A 226 -22.76 39.01 51.84
CA ASN A 226 -21.38 39.44 51.74
C ASN A 226 -21.12 40.07 50.37
N PHE A 227 -21.23 41.38 50.26
CA PHE A 227 -21.04 42.17 49.03
C PHE A 227 -19.63 42.64 48.77
N HIS A 228 -18.71 42.42 49.71
CA HIS A 228 -17.29 42.81 49.52
C HIS A 228 -16.45 41.79 48.75
N VAL A 229 -17.06 40.69 48.28
CA VAL A 229 -16.40 39.69 47.45
C VAL A 229 -16.46 40.05 45.99
N LYS A 230 -15.32 39.97 45.30
CA LYS A 230 -15.24 40.15 43.85
C LYS A 230 -14.61 38.92 43.18
N MET A 231 -15.11 38.57 42.03
CA MET A 231 -14.43 37.60 41.20
C MET A 231 -13.14 38.19 40.65
N HIS A 232 -12.11 37.32 40.53
CA HIS A 232 -10.84 37.75 39.92
C HIS A 232 -11.09 38.24 38.51
N ASP A 233 -10.66 39.46 38.23
CA ASP A 233 -10.84 40.04 36.90
C ASP A 233 -10.03 39.26 35.87
N THR A 234 -10.61 39.02 34.71
CA THR A 234 -9.99 38.26 33.62
C THR A 234 -9.93 39.13 32.36
N ASP A 235 -8.74 39.14 31.75
CA ASP A 235 -8.50 39.82 30.46
C ASP A 235 -9.18 39.10 29.26
N ALA A 236 -9.87 37.98 29.55
CA ALA A 236 -10.54 37.22 28.50
C ALA A 236 -11.78 37.99 27.98
N GLN A 237 -11.93 38.02 26.65
CA GLN A 237 -13.08 38.63 25.99
C GLN A 237 -14.12 37.58 25.55
N ASP A 238 -14.00 36.37 26.07
CA ASP A 238 -14.95 35.28 25.87
C ASP A 238 -16.19 35.42 26.78
N GLU A 239 -17.07 34.43 26.71
CA GLU A 239 -18.31 34.39 27.48
C GLU A 239 -18.06 34.43 29.00
N LEU A 240 -16.99 33.76 29.49
CA LEU A 240 -16.63 33.76 30.89
C LEU A 240 -16.18 35.14 31.38
N GLY A 241 -15.32 35.80 30.57
CA GLY A 241 -14.88 37.16 30.88
C GLY A 241 -16.04 38.16 30.91
N THR A 242 -17.01 38.00 30.01
CA THR A 242 -18.21 38.85 29.96
C THR A 242 -19.09 38.64 31.19
N VAL A 243 -19.34 37.38 31.57
CA VAL A 243 -20.14 37.05 32.76
C VAL A 243 -19.42 37.50 34.04
N THR A 244 -18.11 37.34 34.15
CA THR A 244 -17.30 37.80 35.32
C THR A 244 -17.44 39.32 35.51
N ARG A 245 -17.26 40.10 34.45
CA ARG A 245 -17.40 41.56 34.51
C ARG A 245 -18.83 42.00 34.87
N ALA A 246 -19.86 41.38 34.24
CA ALA A 246 -21.23 41.68 34.56
C ALA A 246 -21.58 41.35 36.03
N PHE A 247 -21.07 40.22 36.56
CA PHE A 247 -21.24 39.83 37.92
C PHE A 247 -20.57 40.83 38.93
N ASN A 248 -19.32 41.19 38.65
CA ASN A 248 -18.61 42.17 39.48
C ASN A 248 -19.31 43.51 39.52
N THR A 249 -19.83 43.99 38.37
CA THR A 249 -20.62 45.23 38.29
C THR A 249 -21.93 45.14 39.12
N MET A 250 -22.58 43.96 39.06
CA MET A 250 -23.77 43.71 39.87
C MET A 250 -23.48 43.78 41.36
N VAL A 251 -22.41 43.12 41.81
CA VAL A 251 -21.98 43.11 43.24
C VAL A 251 -21.60 44.53 43.70
N GLU A 252 -20.85 45.29 42.89
CA GLU A 252 -20.55 46.69 43.20
C GLU A 252 -21.80 47.57 43.37
N ASN A 253 -22.77 47.40 42.50
CA ASN A 253 -24.04 48.11 42.62
C ASN A 253 -24.80 47.76 43.91
N LEU A 254 -24.79 46.45 44.31
CA LEU A 254 -25.44 46.01 45.54
C LEU A 254 -24.72 46.56 46.77
N ASP A 255 -23.40 46.63 46.78
CA ASP A 255 -22.59 47.19 47.86
C ASP A 255 -22.81 48.70 48.06
N LEU A 256 -23.11 49.42 46.94
CA LEU A 256 -23.40 50.85 46.96
C LEU A 256 -24.79 51.19 47.50
N TYR A 257 -25.76 50.24 47.45
CA TYR A 257 -27.13 50.45 47.87
C TYR A 257 -27.42 50.00 49.34
N MET A 258 -26.48 49.36 49.98
CA MET A 258 -26.57 48.87 51.36
C MET A 258 -25.72 49.62 52.36
#